data_4d136fb9cd7eb18fb5eccf04f10b1a46
#
_entry.id   4d136fb9cd7eb18fb5eccf04f10b1a46
#
_cell.length_a   1.000
_cell.length_b   1.000
_cell.length_c   1.000
_cell.angle_alpha   90.00
_cell.angle_beta   90.00
_cell.angle_gamma   90.00
#
_symmetry.space_group_name_H-M   'P 1'
#
loop_
_entity.id
_entity.type
_entity.pdbx_description
1 polymer ?
#
loop_
_entity_poly.entity_id
_entity_poly.type
_entity_poly.pdbx_seq_one_letter_code
_entity_poly.pdbx_strand_id
1 'polypeptide(L)'
;MNALTAVKPNAEDPAQHYSGFTLKPSAQSPRLLELTFSAETTEQFLQAVAQWPVQALEYKSFLRFKVGKILDDLCGNQLQPLLLKTLLDRAEGALLINAVGVDDVAQAEEMVKLATAIAHLIGRSNFDAMSGQYYARFVVKNVDNSDSYLRQPHRVMELHNDGTYLEEITDYVLMMKIDEQNMTGGNSLLLHLDDWEHLDQYFTHPLARRPMRFAAPPSKNVSQDVFHPVFDVDQQGRPVMRYIDQFVQPKDYEEGVWLSDLSDALETSKSIISVPVSVGKFLLINNLFWLHGRDRFTSHPDLRRELMRQRGYFAYATNHYQTHQ
;
A
#
# COMPACT_ATOMS: atom_id res chain seq x y z
N MET A 1 -1.04 2.15 -34.07
CA MET A 1 -0.09 2.76 -33.14
C MET A 1 -0.52 4.20 -32.88
N ASN A 2 -1.39 4.42 -31.90
CA ASN A 2 -1.73 5.77 -31.46
C ASN A 2 -1.06 5.96 -30.10
N ALA A 3 -0.05 6.81 -30.07
CA ALA A 3 0.55 7.28 -28.83
C ALA A 3 -0.51 8.00 -28.03
N LEU A 4 -0.94 7.41 -26.91
CA LEU A 4 -1.71 8.10 -25.88
C LEU A 4 -0.75 9.11 -25.24
N THR A 5 -0.87 10.36 -25.69
CA THR A 5 -0.24 11.51 -25.05
C THR A 5 -0.77 11.57 -23.62
N ALA A 6 0.11 11.36 -22.64
CA ALA A 6 -0.20 11.55 -21.23
C ALA A 6 -0.71 12.99 -21.03
N VAL A 7 -1.98 13.13 -20.76
CA VAL A 7 -2.59 14.41 -20.37
C VAL A 7 -2.05 14.74 -18.99
N LYS A 8 -1.24 15.82 -18.89
CA LYS A 8 -0.85 16.33 -17.57
C LYS A 8 -2.13 16.79 -16.86
N PRO A 9 -2.34 16.38 -15.59
CA PRO A 9 -3.50 16.83 -14.84
C PRO A 9 -3.43 18.34 -14.71
N ASN A 10 -4.54 19.01 -15.04
CA ASN A 10 -4.72 20.39 -14.66
C ASN A 10 -4.89 20.43 -13.14
N ALA A 11 -4.09 21.22 -12.45
CA ALA A 11 -4.18 21.42 -11.00
C ALA A 11 -5.52 22.07 -10.54
N GLU A 12 -6.47 22.22 -11.44
CA GLU A 12 -7.76 22.91 -11.26
C GLU A 12 -8.98 22.00 -11.49
N ASP A 13 -8.82 20.66 -11.55
CA ASP A 13 -10.03 19.83 -11.60
C ASP A 13 -10.79 19.97 -10.28
N PRO A 14 -12.07 20.41 -10.34
CA PRO A 14 -12.84 20.67 -9.13
C PRO A 14 -13.02 19.39 -8.32
N ALA A 15 -12.86 19.50 -7.00
CA ALA A 15 -13.11 18.38 -6.10
C ALA A 15 -14.56 17.90 -6.27
N GLN A 16 -14.74 16.60 -6.45
CA GLN A 16 -16.06 15.97 -6.40
C GLN A 16 -16.51 15.89 -4.93
N HIS A 17 -17.73 16.33 -4.66
CA HIS A 17 -18.32 16.34 -3.32
C HIS A 17 -19.27 15.17 -3.14
N TYR A 18 -19.06 14.43 -2.06
CA TYR A 18 -19.90 13.31 -1.62
C TYR A 18 -20.46 13.59 -0.23
N SER A 19 -21.35 12.74 0.25
CA SER A 19 -21.79 12.82 1.64
C SER A 19 -20.61 12.51 2.57
N GLY A 20 -20.16 13.52 3.33
CA GLY A 20 -19.12 13.37 4.34
C GLY A 20 -17.67 13.35 3.85
N PHE A 21 -17.40 13.41 2.54
CA PHE A 21 -16.04 13.48 2.02
C PHE A 21 -15.95 14.16 0.65
N THR A 22 -14.74 14.46 0.24
CA THR A 22 -14.42 14.98 -1.10
C THR A 22 -13.38 14.08 -1.78
N LEU A 23 -13.38 14.08 -3.12
CA LEU A 23 -12.43 13.35 -3.95
C LEU A 23 -11.90 14.27 -5.05
N LYS A 24 -10.59 14.26 -5.28
CA LYS A 24 -9.94 15.00 -6.37
C LYS A 24 -8.69 14.27 -6.85
N PRO A 25 -8.21 14.52 -8.08
CA PRO A 25 -6.88 14.08 -8.49
C PRO A 25 -5.78 14.68 -7.60
N SER A 26 -4.73 13.89 -7.36
CA SER A 26 -3.54 14.38 -6.65
C SER A 26 -2.62 15.17 -7.57
N ALA A 27 -1.95 16.17 -7.01
CA ALA A 27 -0.94 16.94 -7.74
C ALA A 27 0.30 16.09 -8.13
N GLN A 28 0.53 14.95 -7.47
CA GLN A 28 1.67 14.08 -7.72
C GLN A 28 1.46 13.15 -8.92
N SER A 29 0.23 12.72 -9.17
CA SER A 29 -0.10 11.85 -10.30
C SER A 29 -1.60 11.86 -10.59
N PRO A 30 -2.03 11.82 -11.87
CA PRO A 30 -3.44 11.67 -12.23
C PRO A 30 -4.03 10.31 -11.80
N ARG A 31 -3.18 9.31 -11.55
CA ARG A 31 -3.59 7.97 -11.11
C ARG A 31 -3.79 7.87 -9.60
N LEU A 32 -3.29 8.85 -8.85
CA LEU A 32 -3.45 8.94 -7.40
C LEU A 32 -4.59 9.93 -7.08
N LEU A 33 -5.63 9.46 -6.43
CA LEU A 33 -6.72 10.33 -5.98
C LEU A 33 -6.55 10.72 -4.51
N GLU A 34 -6.97 11.92 -4.16
CA GLU A 34 -7.02 12.42 -2.79
C GLU A 34 -8.46 12.39 -2.29
N LEU A 35 -8.72 11.57 -1.26
CA LEU A 35 -9.98 11.50 -0.55
C LEU A 35 -9.83 12.20 0.79
N THR A 36 -10.71 13.16 1.10
CA THR A 36 -10.69 13.88 2.37
C THR A 36 -12.04 13.78 3.06
N PHE A 37 -12.07 13.14 4.22
CA PHE A 37 -13.25 13.15 5.10
C PHE A 37 -13.43 14.52 5.73
N SER A 38 -14.68 14.98 5.86
CA SER A 38 -14.99 16.19 6.60
C SER A 38 -14.70 16.01 8.09
N ALA A 39 -14.45 17.11 8.80
CA ALA A 39 -14.27 17.08 10.25
C ALA A 39 -15.50 16.48 10.96
N GLU A 40 -16.70 16.83 10.51
CA GLU A 40 -17.96 16.32 11.05
C GLU A 40 -18.05 14.79 10.89
N THR A 41 -17.78 14.24 9.71
CA THR A 41 -17.81 12.79 9.46
C THR A 41 -16.78 12.07 10.33
N THR A 42 -15.57 12.63 10.43
CA THR A 42 -14.51 12.05 11.27
C THR A 42 -14.94 12.03 12.73
N GLU A 43 -15.45 13.13 13.26
CA GLU A 43 -15.92 13.22 14.66
C GLU A 43 -17.07 12.25 14.94
N GLN A 44 -18.10 12.23 14.08
CA GLN A 44 -19.24 11.31 14.22
C GLN A 44 -18.80 9.85 14.19
N PHE A 45 -17.86 9.50 13.30
CA PHE A 45 -17.30 8.15 13.25
C PHE A 45 -16.60 7.79 14.56
N LEU A 46 -15.69 8.65 15.06
CA LEU A 46 -14.95 8.40 16.28
C LEU A 46 -15.88 8.26 17.50
N GLN A 47 -16.91 9.08 17.59
CA GLN A 47 -17.93 8.97 18.62
C GLN A 47 -18.69 7.63 18.54
N ALA A 48 -19.11 7.23 17.35
CA ALA A 48 -19.86 5.99 17.14
C ALA A 48 -19.06 4.73 17.50
N VAL A 49 -17.73 4.76 17.34
CA VAL A 49 -16.83 3.62 17.62
C VAL A 49 -16.10 3.74 18.97
N ALA A 50 -16.34 4.78 19.75
CA ALA A 50 -15.64 5.05 21.02
C ALA A 50 -15.78 3.90 22.04
N GLN A 51 -16.91 3.18 22.04
CA GLN A 51 -17.16 2.04 22.91
C GLN A 51 -16.24 0.84 22.67
N TRP A 52 -15.56 0.75 21.53
CA TRP A 52 -14.67 -0.36 21.20
C TRP A 52 -13.21 0.10 21.23
N PRO A 53 -12.41 -0.36 22.20
CA PRO A 53 -10.96 -0.19 22.14
C PRO A 53 -10.38 -0.98 20.94
N VAL A 54 -9.20 -0.62 20.48
CA VAL A 54 -8.50 -1.33 19.37
C VAL A 54 -8.39 -2.84 19.69
N GLN A 55 -8.13 -3.20 20.94
CA GLN A 55 -8.07 -4.60 21.37
C GLN A 55 -9.36 -5.37 21.05
N ALA A 56 -10.54 -4.75 21.11
CA ALA A 56 -11.79 -5.42 20.74
C ALA A 56 -11.83 -5.75 19.24
N LEU A 57 -11.23 -4.91 18.39
CA LEU A 57 -11.08 -5.17 16.95
C LEU A 57 -10.06 -6.27 16.66
N GLU A 58 -9.06 -6.45 17.53
CA GLU A 58 -8.08 -7.53 17.42
C GLU A 58 -8.72 -8.90 17.69
N TYR A 59 -9.51 -9.01 18.76
CA TYR A 59 -10.12 -10.28 19.14
C TYR A 59 -11.39 -10.63 18.36
N LYS A 60 -12.18 -9.64 17.95
CA LYS A 60 -13.49 -9.86 17.31
C LYS A 60 -13.42 -9.39 15.85
N SER A 61 -12.94 -10.25 14.97
CA SER A 61 -12.75 -9.92 13.54
C SER A 61 -14.00 -9.33 12.87
N PHE A 62 -15.20 -9.78 13.26
CA PHE A 62 -16.45 -9.24 12.70
C PHE A 62 -16.73 -7.78 13.11
N LEU A 63 -16.14 -7.28 14.22
CA LEU A 63 -16.27 -5.87 14.57
C LEU A 63 -15.57 -4.94 13.58
N ARG A 64 -14.54 -5.42 12.91
CA ARG A 64 -13.81 -4.67 11.87
C ARG A 64 -14.72 -4.30 10.72
N PHE A 65 -15.60 -5.23 10.31
CA PHE A 65 -16.63 -4.96 9.29
C PHE A 65 -17.71 -4.02 9.81
N LYS A 66 -18.07 -4.13 11.09
CA LYS A 66 -19.05 -3.24 11.70
C LYS A 66 -18.57 -1.79 11.76
N VAL A 67 -17.31 -1.55 12.10
CA VAL A 67 -16.75 -0.18 12.08
C VAL A 67 -16.65 0.34 10.63
N GLY A 68 -16.32 -0.52 9.65
CA GLY A 68 -16.39 -0.15 8.24
C GLY A 68 -17.80 0.28 7.83
N LYS A 69 -18.81 -0.52 8.19
CA LYS A 69 -20.22 -0.20 7.87
C LYS A 69 -20.67 1.13 8.48
N ILE A 70 -20.24 1.45 9.71
CA ILE A 70 -20.56 2.73 10.34
C ILE A 70 -19.97 3.90 9.54
N LEU A 71 -18.71 3.78 9.10
CA LEU A 71 -18.09 4.81 8.28
C LEU A 71 -18.81 5.00 6.94
N ASP A 72 -19.18 3.91 6.27
CA ASP A 72 -19.90 3.97 5.00
C ASP A 72 -21.31 4.57 5.14
N ASP A 73 -22.02 4.26 6.24
CA ASP A 73 -23.33 4.85 6.54
C ASP A 73 -23.24 6.37 6.70
N LEU A 74 -22.22 6.86 7.43
CA LEU A 74 -21.96 8.28 7.59
C LEU A 74 -21.60 8.97 6.25
N CYS A 75 -21.08 8.20 5.32
CA CYS A 75 -20.79 8.63 3.95
C CYS A 75 -21.95 8.35 2.97
N GLY A 76 -23.17 8.11 3.46
CA GLY A 76 -24.35 7.87 2.63
C GLY A 76 -24.29 6.59 1.80
N ASN A 77 -23.54 5.58 2.24
CA ASN A 77 -23.25 4.32 1.54
C ASN A 77 -22.58 4.52 0.16
N GLN A 78 -21.81 5.59 0.01
CA GLN A 78 -21.10 5.93 -1.23
C GLN A 78 -19.60 5.59 -1.14
N LEU A 79 -19.06 5.44 0.07
CA LEU A 79 -17.62 5.26 0.28
C LEU A 79 -17.14 3.89 -0.21
N GLN A 80 -17.80 2.80 0.19
CA GLN A 80 -17.39 1.44 -0.21
C GLN A 80 -17.36 1.26 -1.73
N PRO A 81 -18.43 1.57 -2.50
CA PRO A 81 -18.40 1.41 -3.94
C PRO A 81 -17.34 2.30 -4.62
N LEU A 82 -17.11 3.51 -4.08
CA LEU A 82 -16.06 4.40 -4.59
C LEU A 82 -14.66 3.82 -4.38
N LEU A 83 -14.35 3.37 -3.16
CA LEU A 83 -13.06 2.78 -2.84
C LEU A 83 -12.75 1.58 -3.73
N LEU A 84 -13.72 0.67 -3.90
CA LEU A 84 -13.56 -0.50 -4.75
C LEU A 84 -13.40 -0.11 -6.22
N LYS A 85 -14.22 0.81 -6.72
CA LYS A 85 -14.11 1.31 -8.10
C LYS A 85 -12.71 1.86 -8.36
N THR A 86 -12.23 2.77 -7.50
CA THR A 86 -10.91 3.40 -7.66
C THR A 86 -9.79 2.38 -7.59
N LEU A 87 -9.80 1.50 -6.59
CA LEU A 87 -8.70 0.54 -6.40
C LEU A 87 -8.65 -0.53 -7.50
N LEU A 88 -9.78 -0.90 -8.09
CA LEU A 88 -9.85 -1.88 -9.18
C LEU A 88 -9.66 -1.25 -10.56
N ASP A 89 -9.78 0.06 -10.67
CA ASP A 89 -9.51 0.76 -11.92
C ASP A 89 -8.00 0.81 -12.19
N ARG A 90 -7.58 0.18 -13.29
CA ARG A 90 -6.18 0.19 -13.73
C ARG A 90 -5.67 1.60 -14.07
N ALA A 91 -6.55 2.52 -14.43
CA ALA A 91 -6.17 3.91 -14.70
C ALA A 91 -5.79 4.67 -13.41
N GLU A 92 -6.25 4.22 -12.26
CA GLU A 92 -6.08 4.82 -10.94
C GLU A 92 -5.34 3.86 -9.99
N GLY A 93 -6.08 3.17 -9.15
CA GLY A 93 -5.58 2.11 -8.26
C GLY A 93 -4.92 2.60 -6.98
N ALA A 94 -4.92 3.91 -6.70
CA ALA A 94 -4.28 4.48 -5.52
C ALA A 94 -5.07 5.66 -4.93
N LEU A 95 -5.08 5.75 -3.60
CA LEU A 95 -5.72 6.80 -2.83
C LEU A 95 -4.80 7.34 -1.74
N LEU A 96 -4.67 8.65 -1.65
CA LEU A 96 -4.17 9.36 -0.48
C LEU A 96 -5.38 9.83 0.33
N ILE A 97 -5.58 9.28 1.53
CA ILE A 97 -6.77 9.52 2.34
C ILE A 97 -6.39 10.40 3.54
N ASN A 98 -7.20 11.43 3.78
CA ASN A 98 -7.06 12.37 4.88
C ASN A 98 -8.34 12.39 5.71
N ALA A 99 -8.21 12.34 7.04
CA ALA A 99 -9.31 12.54 7.97
C ALA A 99 -9.04 13.83 8.76
N VAL A 100 -9.86 14.84 8.54
CA VAL A 100 -9.67 16.14 9.22
C VAL A 100 -9.88 15.96 10.72
N GLY A 101 -8.91 16.43 11.51
CA GLY A 101 -8.93 16.35 12.98
C GLY A 101 -8.34 15.07 13.57
N VAL A 102 -7.69 14.23 12.77
CA VAL A 102 -6.97 13.03 13.23
C VAL A 102 -5.53 13.10 12.73
N ASP A 103 -4.71 13.95 13.33
CA ASP A 103 -3.35 14.28 12.91
C ASP A 103 -2.35 14.41 14.07
N ASP A 104 -2.72 13.95 15.26
CA ASP A 104 -1.86 13.93 16.47
C ASP A 104 -1.56 12.50 16.89
N VAL A 105 -0.31 12.22 17.27
CA VAL A 105 0.13 10.92 17.80
C VAL A 105 -0.69 10.46 19.02
N ALA A 106 -1.23 11.38 19.79
CA ALA A 106 -2.15 11.05 20.89
C ALA A 106 -3.43 10.34 20.43
N GLN A 107 -3.78 10.47 19.16
CA GLN A 107 -4.94 9.85 18.50
C GLN A 107 -4.57 8.54 17.77
N ALA A 108 -3.49 7.87 18.15
CA ALA A 108 -3.03 6.65 17.46
C ALA A 108 -4.08 5.52 17.44
N GLU A 109 -4.90 5.38 18.50
CA GLU A 109 -5.99 4.40 18.52
C GLU A 109 -7.12 4.76 17.53
N GLU A 110 -7.48 6.02 17.46
CA GLU A 110 -8.45 6.57 16.51
C GLU A 110 -7.98 6.33 15.08
N MET A 111 -6.71 6.58 14.82
CA MET A 111 -6.06 6.29 13.53
C MET A 111 -6.18 4.81 13.15
N VAL A 112 -5.90 3.90 14.09
CA VAL A 112 -6.04 2.45 13.85
C VAL A 112 -7.49 2.07 13.56
N LYS A 113 -8.46 2.62 14.28
CA LYS A 113 -9.89 2.35 14.06
C LYS A 113 -10.34 2.81 12.67
N LEU A 114 -9.92 4.01 12.27
CA LEU A 114 -10.28 4.57 10.97
C LEU A 114 -9.65 3.78 9.81
N ALA A 115 -8.36 3.46 9.90
CA ALA A 115 -7.68 2.62 8.93
C ALA A 115 -8.32 1.22 8.84
N THR A 116 -8.74 0.66 9.99
CA THR A 116 -9.45 -0.63 10.03
C THR A 116 -10.80 -0.55 9.34
N ALA A 117 -11.55 0.53 9.53
CA ALA A 117 -12.82 0.75 8.86
C ALA A 117 -12.64 0.76 7.34
N ILE A 118 -11.68 1.54 6.84
CA ILE A 118 -11.39 1.65 5.40
C ILE A 118 -10.95 0.30 4.82
N ALA A 119 -10.02 -0.40 5.48
CA ALA A 119 -9.54 -1.70 5.01
C ALA A 119 -10.66 -2.75 4.92
N HIS A 120 -11.61 -2.72 5.86
CA HIS A 120 -12.70 -3.70 5.89
C HIS A 120 -13.94 -3.31 5.06
N LEU A 121 -13.96 -2.12 4.47
CA LEU A 121 -14.87 -1.78 3.38
C LEU A 121 -14.46 -2.41 2.06
N ILE A 122 -13.17 -2.61 1.83
CA ILE A 122 -12.66 -3.13 0.56
C ILE A 122 -12.34 -4.63 0.60
N GLY A 123 -12.11 -5.21 1.79
CA GLY A 123 -11.74 -6.60 1.88
C GLY A 123 -11.48 -7.09 3.30
N ARG A 124 -10.56 -8.03 3.42
CA ARG A 124 -10.09 -8.56 4.71
C ARG A 124 -8.60 -8.30 4.85
N SER A 125 -8.17 -7.92 6.05
CA SER A 125 -6.75 -7.87 6.37
C SER A 125 -6.18 -9.27 6.54
N ASN A 126 -5.00 -9.52 5.98
CA ASN A 126 -4.20 -10.71 6.24
C ASN A 126 -3.66 -10.67 7.67
N PHE A 127 -3.46 -11.82 8.26
CA PHE A 127 -2.74 -11.93 9.53
C PHE A 127 -1.26 -11.58 9.31
N ASP A 128 -0.74 -10.64 10.10
CA ASP A 128 0.67 -10.31 10.09
C ASP A 128 1.39 -11.14 11.17
N ALA A 129 2.10 -12.19 10.74
CA ALA A 129 2.74 -13.14 11.65
C ALA A 129 3.86 -12.49 12.50
N MET A 130 4.51 -11.44 12.02
CA MET A 130 5.53 -10.70 12.77
C MET A 130 4.91 -9.89 13.91
N SER A 131 3.73 -9.32 13.69
CA SER A 131 3.03 -8.49 14.67
C SER A 131 2.05 -9.29 15.52
N GLY A 132 1.68 -10.51 15.10
CA GLY A 132 0.70 -11.35 15.78
C GLY A 132 -0.74 -10.84 15.69
N GLN A 133 -1.03 -9.92 14.75
CA GLN A 133 -2.29 -9.21 14.61
C GLN A 133 -2.68 -9.05 13.12
N TYR A 134 -3.82 -8.41 12.86
CA TYR A 134 -4.29 -8.10 11.51
C TYR A 134 -3.69 -6.81 10.92
N TYR A 135 -2.82 -6.15 11.66
CA TYR A 135 -2.04 -4.96 11.25
C TYR A 135 -0.66 -4.99 11.87
N ALA A 136 0.27 -4.24 11.31
CA ALA A 136 1.61 -4.08 11.84
C ALA A 136 1.91 -2.61 12.16
N ARG A 137 2.73 -2.37 13.17
CA ARG A 137 3.30 -1.05 13.48
C ARG A 137 4.82 -1.12 13.32
N PHE A 138 5.38 -0.17 12.60
CA PHE A 138 6.80 -0.09 12.31
C PHE A 138 7.36 1.22 12.81
N VAL A 139 8.36 1.16 13.66
CA VAL A 139 9.06 2.34 14.16
C VAL A 139 10.44 2.39 13.54
N VAL A 140 10.75 3.48 12.84
CA VAL A 140 12.09 3.82 12.36
C VAL A 140 12.71 4.86 13.30
N LYS A 141 13.92 4.61 13.76
CA LYS A 141 14.73 5.50 14.58
C LYS A 141 16.12 5.63 13.97
N ASN A 142 16.85 6.67 14.37
CA ASN A 142 18.25 6.86 13.97
C ASN A 142 19.18 5.92 14.76
N VAL A 143 18.98 4.60 14.59
CA VAL A 143 19.80 3.55 15.18
C VAL A 143 20.28 2.62 14.08
N ASP A 144 21.46 2.05 14.26
CA ASP A 144 21.93 0.97 13.39
C ASP A 144 21.10 -0.29 13.68
N ASN A 145 20.23 -0.63 12.75
CA ASN A 145 19.47 -1.87 12.73
C ASN A 145 20.00 -2.74 11.58
N SER A 146 21.30 -3.03 11.60
CA SER A 146 21.98 -3.79 10.55
C SER A 146 21.41 -5.17 10.29
N ASP A 147 20.68 -5.75 11.26
CA ASP A 147 19.96 -7.01 11.16
C ASP A 147 18.61 -6.91 10.46
N SER A 148 18.13 -5.69 10.18
CA SER A 148 16.85 -5.47 9.53
C SER A 148 16.91 -4.41 8.45
N TYR A 149 17.05 -4.85 7.21
CA TYR A 149 17.05 -4.04 6.01
C TYR A 149 15.88 -3.02 5.94
N LEU A 150 14.68 -3.44 6.27
CA LEU A 150 13.48 -2.59 6.20
C LEU A 150 13.46 -1.44 7.20
N ARG A 151 14.34 -1.44 8.19
CA ARG A 151 14.37 -0.47 9.28
C ARG A 151 15.54 0.51 9.21
N GLN A 152 16.44 0.35 8.25
CA GLN A 152 17.57 1.26 8.08
C GLN A 152 17.10 2.64 7.62
N PRO A 153 17.25 3.70 8.43
CA PRO A 153 16.69 5.00 8.12
C PRO A 153 17.38 5.71 6.96
N HIS A 154 18.70 5.48 6.80
CA HIS A 154 19.54 6.21 5.83
C HIS A 154 19.56 5.58 4.44
N ARG A 155 18.85 4.48 4.25
CA ARG A 155 18.76 3.76 2.99
C ARG A 155 17.41 3.98 2.34
N VAL A 156 17.39 3.99 1.02
CA VAL A 156 16.15 3.86 0.26
C VAL A 156 15.57 2.47 0.54
N MET A 157 14.26 2.38 0.71
CA MET A 157 13.55 1.11 0.63
C MET A 157 13.09 0.98 -0.81
N GLU A 158 13.64 0.01 -1.50
CA GLU A 158 13.46 -0.23 -2.92
C GLU A 158 11.99 -0.51 -3.25
N LEU A 159 11.61 -0.26 -4.52
CA LEU A 159 10.26 -0.49 -5.01
C LEU A 159 9.89 -1.97 -4.96
N HIS A 160 8.76 -2.29 -4.35
CA HIS A 160 8.31 -3.66 -4.13
C HIS A 160 6.79 -3.78 -4.02
N ASN A 161 6.32 -5.01 -4.04
CA ASN A 161 4.98 -5.40 -3.63
C ASN A 161 5.05 -6.12 -2.28
N ASP A 162 4.07 -5.89 -1.42
CA ASP A 162 3.96 -6.59 -0.15
C ASP A 162 3.43 -8.03 -0.31
N GLY A 163 3.78 -8.90 0.64
CA GLY A 163 3.21 -10.23 0.75
C GLY A 163 3.73 -11.26 -0.26
N THR A 164 4.79 -10.98 -0.99
CA THR A 164 5.35 -11.87 -2.02
C THR A 164 5.83 -13.22 -1.49
N TYR A 165 6.13 -13.32 -0.21
CA TYR A 165 6.56 -14.54 0.50
C TYR A 165 5.42 -15.31 1.14
N LEU A 166 4.18 -14.98 0.82
CA LEU A 166 2.96 -15.66 1.29
C LEU A 166 2.27 -16.36 0.12
N GLU A 167 1.63 -17.49 0.38
CA GLU A 167 0.76 -18.15 -0.60
C GLU A 167 -0.45 -17.25 -0.94
N GLU A 168 -1.03 -16.62 0.08
CA GLU A 168 -2.12 -15.68 -0.10
C GLU A 168 -1.65 -14.44 -0.85
N ILE A 169 -2.36 -14.11 -1.94
CA ILE A 169 -2.12 -12.88 -2.69
C ILE A 169 -2.49 -11.68 -1.82
N THR A 170 -1.63 -10.67 -1.80
CA THR A 170 -1.90 -9.39 -1.17
C THR A 170 -2.36 -8.40 -2.23
N ASP A 171 -3.67 -8.15 -2.31
CA ASP A 171 -4.27 -7.29 -3.33
C ASP A 171 -4.12 -5.81 -3.02
N TYR A 172 -4.16 -5.43 -1.74
CA TYR A 172 -4.01 -4.03 -1.32
C TYR A 172 -3.03 -3.88 -0.17
N VAL A 173 -2.44 -2.70 -0.11
CA VAL A 173 -1.67 -2.22 1.05
C VAL A 173 -2.21 -0.86 1.48
N LEU A 174 -2.50 -0.73 2.77
CA LEU A 174 -2.83 0.51 3.44
C LEU A 174 -1.70 0.86 4.40
N MET A 175 -1.09 2.01 4.22
CA MET A 175 -0.05 2.55 5.10
C MET A 175 -0.48 3.88 5.68
N MET A 176 -0.50 3.99 7.00
CA MET A 176 -0.85 5.19 7.74
C MET A 176 0.33 5.69 8.55
N LYS A 177 0.61 6.98 8.50
CA LYS A 177 1.60 7.58 9.39
C LYS A 177 0.98 7.92 10.73
N ILE A 178 1.51 7.29 11.80
CA ILE A 178 1.06 7.46 13.19
C ILE A 178 1.82 8.59 13.87
N ASP A 179 3.14 8.68 13.63
CA ASP A 179 4.00 9.65 14.29
C ASP A 179 5.21 9.99 13.42
N GLU A 180 5.68 11.23 13.53
CA GLU A 180 6.97 11.66 12.99
C GLU A 180 7.60 12.73 13.86
N GLN A 181 8.92 12.60 14.10
CA GLN A 181 9.72 13.56 14.83
C GLN A 181 11.06 13.74 14.12
N ASN A 182 11.47 15.00 13.93
CA ASN A 182 12.76 15.35 13.34
C ASN A 182 13.03 14.65 11.99
N MET A 183 11.96 14.44 11.20
CA MET A 183 12.03 13.74 9.93
C MET A 183 12.23 14.72 8.77
N THR A 184 13.27 14.49 7.98
CA THR A 184 13.47 15.12 6.67
C THR A 184 13.72 14.02 5.65
N GLY A 185 12.98 14.02 4.53
CA GLY A 185 12.96 12.90 3.58
C GLY A 185 12.00 11.78 4.01
N GLY A 186 12.22 10.57 3.55
CA GLY A 186 11.41 9.40 3.90
C GLY A 186 10.00 9.42 3.30
N ASN A 187 9.78 10.15 2.22
CA ASN A 187 8.52 10.13 1.48
C ASN A 187 8.23 8.72 0.95
N SER A 188 6.98 8.41 0.76
CA SER A 188 6.59 7.20 0.04
C SER A 188 6.93 7.37 -1.43
N LEU A 189 7.59 6.36 -2.01
CA LEU A 189 7.85 6.27 -3.44
C LEU A 189 6.82 5.33 -4.06
N LEU A 190 6.25 5.71 -5.19
CA LEU A 190 5.27 4.90 -5.90
C LEU A 190 5.62 4.82 -7.38
N LEU A 191 5.38 3.65 -7.98
CA LEU A 191 5.48 3.43 -9.42
C LEU A 191 4.30 2.59 -9.89
N HIS A 192 3.52 3.13 -10.83
CA HIS A 192 2.49 2.37 -11.52
C HIS A 192 3.10 1.58 -12.67
N LEU A 193 2.74 0.30 -12.83
CA LEU A 193 3.33 -0.55 -13.87
C LEU A 193 3.14 0.03 -15.28
N ASP A 194 1.97 0.58 -15.61
CA ASP A 194 1.71 1.10 -16.95
C ASP A 194 2.50 2.39 -17.29
N ASP A 195 3.07 3.04 -16.27
CA ASP A 195 3.92 4.22 -16.44
C ASP A 195 5.41 3.85 -16.46
N TRP A 196 5.74 2.61 -16.12
CA TRP A 196 7.12 2.15 -16.10
C TRP A 196 7.64 1.92 -17.53
N GLU A 197 8.64 2.69 -17.93
CA GLU A 197 9.18 2.74 -19.28
C GLU A 197 9.79 1.41 -19.78
N HIS A 198 10.14 0.52 -18.85
CA HIS A 198 10.75 -0.78 -19.17
C HIS A 198 9.78 -1.97 -19.04
N LEU A 199 8.49 -1.73 -18.78
CA LEU A 199 7.51 -2.79 -18.53
C LEU A 199 7.52 -3.87 -19.62
N ASP A 200 7.43 -3.48 -20.90
CA ASP A 200 7.35 -4.43 -22.01
C ASP A 200 8.62 -5.28 -22.11
N GLN A 201 9.79 -4.70 -21.88
CA GLN A 201 11.07 -5.38 -21.91
C GLN A 201 11.13 -6.53 -20.90
N TYR A 202 10.73 -6.25 -19.67
CA TYR A 202 10.82 -7.24 -18.58
C TYR A 202 9.65 -8.21 -18.60
N PHE A 203 8.44 -7.76 -18.89
CA PHE A 203 7.24 -8.60 -18.92
C PHE A 203 7.26 -9.64 -20.05
N THR A 204 7.84 -9.32 -21.22
CA THR A 204 7.95 -10.25 -22.35
C THR A 204 9.17 -11.19 -22.26
N HIS A 205 10.06 -10.98 -21.29
CA HIS A 205 11.23 -11.83 -21.10
C HIS A 205 10.83 -13.27 -20.69
N PRO A 206 11.51 -14.33 -21.18
CA PRO A 206 11.17 -15.71 -20.83
C PRO A 206 11.18 -16.03 -19.34
N LEU A 207 11.97 -15.32 -18.53
CA LEU A 207 12.03 -15.47 -17.07
C LEU A 207 10.87 -14.80 -16.33
N ALA A 208 10.18 -13.86 -16.95
CA ALA A 208 9.13 -13.05 -16.31
C ALA A 208 8.04 -13.90 -15.65
N ARG A 209 7.62 -14.96 -16.37
CA ARG A 209 6.55 -15.87 -15.94
C ARG A 209 7.03 -17.23 -15.41
N ARG A 210 8.33 -17.39 -15.25
CA ARG A 210 8.90 -18.58 -14.65
C ARG A 210 8.74 -18.51 -13.15
N PRO A 211 8.21 -19.56 -12.48
CA PRO A 211 8.14 -19.58 -11.03
C PRO A 211 9.53 -19.48 -10.41
N MET A 212 9.72 -18.49 -9.55
CA MET A 212 10.92 -18.28 -8.75
C MET A 212 10.62 -18.50 -7.28
N ARG A 213 11.64 -18.85 -6.51
CA ARG A 213 11.53 -19.04 -5.06
C ARG A 213 11.51 -17.70 -4.35
N PHE A 214 10.55 -17.51 -3.44
CA PHE A 214 10.51 -16.38 -2.51
C PHE A 214 10.63 -16.92 -1.08
N ALA A 215 11.67 -16.50 -0.38
CA ALA A 215 12.00 -16.92 0.97
C ALA A 215 11.99 -15.72 1.93
N ALA A 216 11.12 -15.77 2.92
CA ALA A 216 11.07 -14.72 3.94
C ALA A 216 12.24 -14.86 4.93
N PRO A 217 12.82 -13.76 5.43
CA PRO A 217 13.78 -13.82 6.50
C PRO A 217 13.12 -14.33 7.80
N PRO A 218 13.89 -14.92 8.74
CA PRO A 218 13.34 -15.45 9.99
C PRO A 218 12.50 -14.47 10.79
N SER A 219 12.79 -13.17 10.69
CA SER A 219 12.05 -12.09 11.36
C SER A 219 10.57 -11.98 10.92
N LYS A 220 10.19 -12.61 9.81
CA LYS A 220 8.79 -12.62 9.33
C LYS A 220 7.95 -13.74 9.95
N ASN A 221 8.55 -14.65 10.71
CA ASN A 221 7.88 -15.81 11.33
C ASN A 221 7.11 -16.69 10.32
N VAL A 222 7.63 -16.79 9.11
CA VAL A 222 7.10 -17.63 8.03
C VAL A 222 8.15 -18.69 7.73
N SER A 223 7.76 -19.96 7.78
CA SER A 223 8.69 -21.10 7.66
C SER A 223 8.68 -21.77 6.29
N GLN A 224 7.74 -21.40 5.41
CA GLN A 224 7.61 -22.01 4.09
C GLN A 224 8.01 -21.02 3.00
N ASP A 225 8.76 -21.53 2.04
CA ASP A 225 9.04 -20.79 0.81
C ASP A 225 7.84 -20.90 -0.13
N VAL A 226 7.60 -19.86 -0.90
CA VAL A 226 6.59 -19.86 -1.94
C VAL A 226 7.23 -19.75 -3.32
N PHE A 227 6.55 -20.29 -4.33
CA PHE A 227 7.02 -20.28 -5.70
C PHE A 227 5.96 -19.63 -6.59
N HIS A 228 6.31 -18.52 -7.21
CA HIS A 228 5.45 -17.84 -8.18
C HIS A 228 6.29 -17.03 -9.17
N PRO A 229 5.73 -16.64 -10.33
CA PRO A 229 6.41 -15.76 -11.24
C PRO A 229 6.50 -14.34 -10.68
N VAL A 230 7.47 -13.56 -11.18
CA VAL A 230 7.57 -12.13 -10.89
C VAL A 230 6.42 -11.37 -11.56
N PHE A 231 6.08 -11.73 -12.80
CA PHE A 231 4.95 -11.14 -13.53
C PHE A 231 3.88 -12.21 -13.80
N ASP A 232 2.63 -11.78 -13.68
CA ASP A 232 1.45 -12.50 -14.11
C ASP A 232 0.52 -11.58 -14.90
N VAL A 233 -0.69 -11.98 -15.19
CA VAL A 233 -1.70 -11.16 -15.85
C VAL A 233 -2.99 -11.11 -15.06
N ASP A 234 -3.67 -9.96 -15.14
CA ASP A 234 -5.04 -9.84 -14.68
C ASP A 234 -6.03 -10.50 -15.65
N GLN A 235 -7.33 -10.47 -15.32
CA GLN A 235 -8.39 -11.06 -16.18
C GLN A 235 -8.49 -10.43 -17.57
N GLN A 236 -7.95 -9.24 -17.77
CA GLN A 236 -7.89 -8.54 -19.04
C GLN A 236 -6.57 -8.78 -19.79
N GLY A 237 -5.70 -9.65 -19.26
CA GLY A 237 -4.40 -9.97 -19.84
C GLY A 237 -3.33 -8.88 -19.61
N ARG A 238 -3.56 -7.92 -18.72
CA ARG A 238 -2.62 -6.84 -18.42
C ARG A 238 -1.61 -7.29 -17.36
N PRO A 239 -0.35 -6.83 -17.43
CA PRO A 239 0.69 -7.21 -16.46
C PRO A 239 0.31 -6.88 -15.01
N VAL A 240 0.52 -7.82 -14.11
CA VAL A 240 0.57 -7.63 -12.66
C VAL A 240 1.91 -8.13 -12.14
N MET A 241 2.36 -7.63 -11.00
CA MET A 241 3.68 -7.92 -10.49
C MET A 241 3.62 -8.34 -9.02
N ARG A 242 4.46 -9.32 -8.66
CA ARG A 242 4.70 -9.75 -7.27
C ARG A 242 6.21 -9.83 -7.08
N TYR A 243 6.81 -8.76 -6.61
CA TYR A 243 8.25 -8.64 -6.52
C TYR A 243 8.70 -7.91 -5.25
N ILE A 244 9.75 -8.42 -4.67
CA ILE A 244 10.60 -7.76 -3.68
C ILE A 244 12.01 -8.35 -3.82
N ASP A 245 12.99 -7.49 -3.97
CA ASP A 245 14.38 -7.84 -4.22
C ASP A 245 14.99 -8.71 -3.11
N GLN A 246 14.62 -8.43 -1.85
CA GLN A 246 15.18 -9.11 -0.69
C GLN A 246 14.75 -10.58 -0.53
N PHE A 247 13.60 -10.96 -1.08
CA PHE A 247 13.02 -12.28 -0.81
C PHE A 247 13.06 -13.22 -2.01
N VAL A 248 13.17 -12.68 -3.23
CA VAL A 248 13.35 -13.51 -4.41
C VAL A 248 14.74 -14.16 -4.41
N GLN A 249 14.80 -15.47 -4.64
CA GLN A 249 16.03 -16.24 -4.60
C GLN A 249 16.28 -16.82 -5.98
N PRO A 250 17.28 -16.29 -6.73
CA PRO A 250 17.65 -16.86 -8.02
C PRO A 250 18.25 -18.25 -7.83
N LYS A 251 17.92 -19.16 -8.73
CA LYS A 251 18.47 -20.52 -8.71
C LYS A 251 19.73 -20.69 -9.55
N ASP A 252 19.96 -19.78 -10.49
CA ASP A 252 21.08 -19.84 -11.44
C ASP A 252 21.58 -18.44 -11.84
N TYR A 253 22.65 -18.40 -12.61
CA TYR A 253 23.27 -17.15 -13.07
C TYR A 253 22.32 -16.29 -13.92
N GLU A 254 21.52 -16.92 -14.79
CA GLU A 254 20.61 -16.21 -15.69
C GLU A 254 19.50 -15.52 -14.90
N GLU A 255 18.88 -16.20 -13.94
CA GLU A 255 17.90 -15.59 -13.02
C GLU A 255 18.53 -14.46 -12.20
N GLY A 256 19.75 -14.66 -11.68
CA GLY A 256 20.43 -13.66 -10.88
C GLY A 256 20.72 -12.37 -11.64
N VAL A 257 21.22 -12.47 -12.87
CA VAL A 257 21.47 -11.29 -13.72
C VAL A 257 20.17 -10.58 -14.07
N TRP A 258 19.14 -11.33 -14.51
CA TRP A 258 17.86 -10.75 -14.88
C TRP A 258 17.18 -10.03 -13.70
N LEU A 259 17.24 -10.60 -12.49
CA LEU A 259 16.68 -9.96 -11.27
C LEU A 259 17.47 -8.70 -10.87
N SER A 260 18.79 -8.71 -11.03
CA SER A 260 19.63 -7.53 -10.77
C SER A 260 19.27 -6.39 -11.73
N ASP A 261 19.20 -6.70 -13.03
CA ASP A 261 18.85 -5.71 -14.07
C ASP A 261 17.42 -5.19 -13.88
N LEU A 262 16.47 -6.05 -13.46
CA LEU A 262 15.10 -5.67 -13.13
C LEU A 262 15.06 -4.69 -11.95
N SER A 263 15.79 -4.99 -10.87
CA SER A 263 15.88 -4.12 -9.70
C SER A 263 16.42 -2.75 -10.07
N ASP A 264 17.54 -2.70 -10.81
CA ASP A 264 18.15 -1.45 -11.24
C ASP A 264 17.21 -0.64 -12.16
N ALA A 265 16.50 -1.31 -13.06
CA ALA A 265 15.54 -0.66 -13.96
C ALA A 265 14.32 -0.08 -13.23
N LEU A 266 13.85 -0.74 -12.16
CA LEU A 266 12.78 -0.21 -11.31
C LEU A 266 13.26 1.05 -10.56
N GLU A 267 14.43 0.98 -9.90
CA GLU A 267 14.94 2.07 -9.06
C GLU A 267 15.39 3.31 -9.86
N THR A 268 15.69 3.15 -11.14
CA THR A 268 16.10 4.25 -12.03
C THR A 268 14.97 4.81 -12.89
N SER A 269 13.75 4.30 -12.72
CA SER A 269 12.57 4.76 -13.48
C SER A 269 12.30 6.26 -13.24
N LYS A 270 12.03 6.97 -14.32
CA LYS A 270 11.66 8.40 -14.30
C LYS A 270 10.20 8.63 -13.92
N SER A 271 9.42 7.56 -13.89
CA SER A 271 7.99 7.59 -13.55
C SER A 271 7.73 7.37 -12.06
N ILE A 272 8.77 7.24 -11.25
CA ILE A 272 8.63 7.20 -9.79
C ILE A 272 8.10 8.53 -9.28
N ILE A 273 7.00 8.48 -8.55
CA ILE A 273 6.43 9.64 -7.87
C ILE A 273 6.75 9.62 -6.37
N SER A 274 7.03 10.78 -5.80
CA SER A 274 7.28 10.97 -4.37
C SER A 274 6.04 11.55 -3.71
N VAL A 275 5.48 10.82 -2.75
CA VAL A 275 4.23 11.17 -2.06
C VAL A 275 4.53 11.45 -0.59
N PRO A 276 4.44 12.70 -0.14
CA PRO A 276 4.54 13.02 1.27
C PRO A 276 3.27 12.58 1.99
N VAL A 277 3.44 11.69 2.97
CA VAL A 277 2.35 11.23 3.83
C VAL A 277 2.56 11.86 5.20
N SER A 278 1.69 12.79 5.62
CA SER A 278 1.72 13.41 6.95
C SER A 278 1.08 12.51 8.00
N VAL A 279 1.30 12.81 9.29
CA VAL A 279 0.62 12.11 10.40
C VAL A 279 -0.89 12.16 10.18
N GLY A 280 -1.55 11.05 10.42
CA GLY A 280 -3.00 10.88 10.22
C GLY A 280 -3.45 10.60 8.78
N LYS A 281 -2.56 10.74 7.78
CA LYS A 281 -2.88 10.38 6.40
C LYS A 281 -2.57 8.93 6.08
N PHE A 282 -3.36 8.37 5.16
CA PHE A 282 -3.21 7.01 4.67
C PHE A 282 -2.86 7.01 3.20
N LEU A 283 -1.98 6.12 2.83
CA LEU A 283 -1.77 5.71 1.44
C LEU A 283 -2.38 4.32 1.25
N LEU A 284 -3.33 4.19 0.35
CA LEU A 284 -4.01 2.94 0.02
C LEU A 284 -3.80 2.64 -1.47
N ILE A 285 -3.21 1.50 -1.79
CA ILE A 285 -2.84 1.14 -3.17
C ILE A 285 -3.29 -0.27 -3.52
N ASN A 286 -3.60 -0.49 -4.79
CA ASN A 286 -3.65 -1.83 -5.38
C ASN A 286 -2.22 -2.36 -5.53
N ASN A 287 -1.90 -3.38 -4.76
CA ASN A 287 -0.55 -3.90 -4.60
C ASN A 287 -0.07 -4.77 -5.79
N LEU A 288 -0.90 -4.98 -6.81
CA LEU A 288 -0.56 -5.83 -7.95
C LEU A 288 -0.05 -5.06 -9.17
N PHE A 289 -0.37 -3.76 -9.24
CA PHE A 289 0.11 -2.90 -10.32
C PHE A 289 0.65 -1.54 -9.84
N TRP A 290 0.68 -1.32 -8.53
CA TRP A 290 1.46 -0.28 -7.90
C TRP A 290 2.59 -0.90 -7.08
N LEU A 291 3.82 -0.51 -7.36
CA LEU A 291 4.96 -0.75 -6.48
C LEU A 291 5.09 0.43 -5.54
N HIS A 292 5.59 0.13 -4.35
CA HIS A 292 5.84 1.15 -3.35
C HIS A 292 7.22 0.97 -2.71
N GLY A 293 7.77 2.07 -2.25
CA GLY A 293 9.05 2.14 -1.58
C GLY A 293 9.11 3.33 -0.64
N ARG A 294 10.31 3.67 -0.21
CA ARG A 294 10.52 4.82 0.68
C ARG A 294 11.85 5.49 0.36
N ASP A 295 11.83 6.80 0.24
CA ASP A 295 13.06 7.58 0.14
C ASP A 295 13.86 7.51 1.45
N ARG A 296 15.17 7.83 1.35
CA ARG A 296 16.06 7.90 2.52
C ARG A 296 15.66 9.05 3.44
N PHE A 297 15.97 8.91 4.71
CA PHE A 297 15.90 10.01 5.68
C PHE A 297 17.24 10.76 5.78
N THR A 298 17.16 12.04 6.06
CA THR A 298 18.32 12.79 6.57
C THR A 298 18.58 12.34 8.01
N SER A 299 19.85 12.10 8.35
CA SER A 299 20.22 11.67 9.69
C SER A 299 19.88 12.75 10.73
N HIS A 300 19.23 12.35 11.82
CA HIS A 300 18.99 13.18 13.00
C HIS A 300 18.99 12.29 14.24
N PRO A 301 19.68 12.67 15.35
CA PRO A 301 19.80 11.81 16.54
C PRO A 301 18.45 11.38 17.11
N ASP A 302 17.46 12.28 17.11
CA ASP A 302 16.12 12.06 17.64
C ASP A 302 15.08 11.75 16.54
N LEU A 303 15.52 11.22 15.39
CA LEU A 303 14.62 10.81 14.32
C LEU A 303 13.71 9.70 14.81
N ARG A 304 12.41 9.91 14.63
CA ARG A 304 11.39 8.89 14.82
C ARG A 304 10.32 8.98 13.76
N ARG A 305 9.95 7.86 13.20
CA ARG A 305 8.79 7.71 12.32
C ARG A 305 8.07 6.44 12.69
N GLU A 306 6.76 6.51 12.84
CA GLU A 306 5.94 5.33 13.06
C GLU A 306 4.88 5.21 11.98
N LEU A 307 4.82 4.04 11.35
CA LEU A 307 3.78 3.66 10.40
C LEU A 307 2.97 2.50 10.94
N MET A 308 1.68 2.52 10.67
CA MET A 308 0.81 1.36 10.71
C MET A 308 0.60 0.86 9.27
N ARG A 309 0.58 -0.46 9.10
CA ARG A 309 0.24 -1.10 7.83
C ARG A 309 -0.86 -2.13 8.04
N GLN A 310 -1.87 -2.08 7.18
CA GLN A 310 -2.77 -3.19 6.93
C GLN A 310 -2.60 -3.62 5.47
N ARG A 311 -2.68 -4.92 5.23
CA ARG A 311 -2.65 -5.50 3.90
C ARG A 311 -3.63 -6.64 3.84
N GLY A 312 -4.14 -6.94 2.65
CA GLY A 312 -5.12 -7.99 2.51
C GLY A 312 -5.58 -8.20 1.08
N TYR A 313 -6.72 -8.80 0.93
CA TYR A 313 -7.29 -9.10 -0.37
C TYR A 313 -8.73 -8.58 -0.47
N PHE A 314 -9.13 -8.27 -1.71
CA PHE A 314 -10.47 -7.77 -2.01
C PHE A 314 -11.52 -8.85 -1.84
N ALA A 315 -12.30 -8.78 -0.76
CA ALA A 315 -13.34 -9.77 -0.47
C ALA A 315 -14.58 -9.64 -1.37
N TYR A 316 -14.77 -8.46 -1.97
CA TYR A 316 -15.96 -8.13 -2.77
C TYR A 316 -15.68 -8.10 -4.27
N ALA A 317 -14.42 -8.18 -4.65
CA ALA A 317 -14.04 -8.34 -6.04
C ALA A 317 -14.24 -9.80 -6.44
N THR A 318 -15.02 -10.03 -7.48
CA THR A 318 -15.08 -11.34 -8.13
C THR A 318 -13.66 -11.70 -8.57
N ASN A 319 -13.11 -12.77 -8.00
CA ASN A 319 -11.86 -13.48 -8.34
C ASN A 319 -11.04 -12.87 -9.49
N HIS A 320 -10.50 -11.67 -9.29
CA HIS A 320 -9.72 -11.00 -10.32
C HIS A 320 -8.40 -11.71 -10.61
N TYR A 321 -7.96 -12.56 -9.68
CA TYR A 321 -6.66 -13.20 -9.70
C TYR A 321 -6.75 -14.67 -9.26
N GLN A 322 -7.70 -15.44 -9.78
CA GLN A 322 -7.58 -16.88 -9.70
C GLN A 322 -6.39 -17.30 -10.55
N THR A 323 -5.22 -17.19 -9.97
CA THR A 323 -4.09 -17.96 -10.42
C THR A 323 -4.42 -19.42 -10.13
N HIS A 324 -4.36 -20.22 -11.17
CA HIS A 324 -4.45 -21.65 -11.25
C HIS A 324 -4.16 -22.38 -9.93
N GLN A 325 -5.21 -22.93 -9.33
CA GLN A 325 -5.08 -24.10 -8.48
C GLN A 325 -4.77 -25.31 -9.33
#